data_8fa42c2bc30e12de6ba278ad2002da1a
#
_entry.id   8fa42c2bc30e12de6ba278ad2002da1a
#
_cell.length_a   1.000
_cell.length_b   1.000
_cell.length_c   1.000
_cell.angle_alpha   90.00
_cell.angle_beta   90.00
_cell.angle_gamma   90.00
#
_symmetry.space_group_name_H-M   'P 1'
#
loop_
_entity.id
_entity.type
_entity.pdbx_description
1 polymer ?
#
loop_
_entity_poly.entity_id
_entity_poly.type
_entity_poly.pdbx_seq_one_letter_code
_entity_poly.pdbx_strand_id
1 'polypeptide(L)'
;MAKLVINSYEEFASHLGEKLGESDWLQIDQDRINKFADATLDPQWIHVDVERAKVESPYHSTIAHGYLTLSVLPYLWQQIIEVNNLKMLVNYGMDKMKFGQPVITGSRVRLVATLHDIQNIRGICKTSIKFDIEICLLYTSPSP
;
A
#
# COMPACT_ATOMS: atom_id res chain seq x y z
N MET A 1 8.56 14.47 2.91
CA MET A 1 7.22 14.95 3.29
C MET A 1 7.08 14.96 4.80
N ALA A 2 6.53 16.02 5.35
CA ALA A 2 6.33 16.10 6.80
C ALA A 2 5.21 15.13 7.22
N LYS A 3 5.48 14.33 8.25
CA LYS A 3 4.48 13.44 8.80
C LYS A 3 3.47 14.21 9.65
N LEU A 4 2.25 13.74 9.67
CA LEU A 4 1.26 14.15 10.65
C LEU A 4 1.64 13.51 12.00
N VAL A 5 1.88 14.34 13.01
CA VAL A 5 2.28 13.86 14.33
C VAL A 5 1.06 13.85 15.26
N ILE A 6 0.79 12.71 15.85
CA ILE A 6 -0.34 12.50 16.77
C ILE A 6 0.21 12.13 18.14
N ASN A 7 -0.14 12.88 19.17
CA ASN A 7 0.36 12.66 20.53
C ASN A 7 -0.69 12.15 21.52
N SER A 8 -1.96 12.16 21.12
CA SER A 8 -3.06 11.70 21.98
C SER A 8 -4.22 11.16 21.16
N TYR A 9 -5.09 10.42 21.82
CA TYR A 9 -6.34 9.96 21.22
C TYR A 9 -7.17 11.14 20.70
N GLU A 10 -7.28 12.19 21.49
CA GLU A 10 -8.07 13.37 21.14
C GLU A 10 -7.55 14.07 19.90
N GLU A 11 -6.24 14.16 19.77
CA GLU A 11 -5.62 14.70 18.54
C GLU A 11 -5.96 13.84 17.33
N PHE A 12 -5.86 12.52 17.49
CA PHE A 12 -6.19 11.60 16.40
C PHE A 12 -7.66 11.73 16.00
N ALA A 13 -8.56 11.71 16.99
CA ALA A 13 -9.99 11.82 16.77
C ALA A 13 -10.39 13.13 16.11
N SER A 14 -9.63 14.20 16.31
CA SER A 14 -9.90 15.50 15.68
C SER A 14 -9.79 15.46 14.15
N HIS A 15 -9.13 14.44 13.60
CA HIS A 15 -8.98 14.23 12.15
C HIS A 15 -10.04 13.30 11.56
N LEU A 16 -11.06 12.92 12.33
CA LEU A 16 -12.10 12.02 11.85
C LEU A 16 -12.74 12.52 10.56
N GLY A 17 -12.77 11.67 9.55
CA GLY A 17 -13.32 11.99 8.24
C GLY A 17 -12.33 12.72 7.31
N GLU A 18 -11.16 13.07 7.80
CA GLU A 18 -10.18 13.84 7.04
C GLU A 18 -9.11 12.94 6.42
N LYS A 19 -8.58 13.40 5.29
CA LYS A 19 -7.37 12.85 4.70
C LYS A 19 -6.21 13.11 5.66
N LEU A 20 -5.52 12.03 6.06
CA LEU A 20 -4.38 12.13 6.96
C LEU A 20 -3.10 12.50 6.23
N GLY A 21 -3.02 12.16 4.94
CA GLY A 21 -1.88 12.46 4.12
C GLY A 21 -1.68 11.45 3.01
N GLU A 22 -0.56 11.58 2.34
CA GLU A 22 -0.15 10.66 1.28
C GLU A 22 1.32 10.34 1.42
N SER A 23 1.70 9.12 1.04
CA SER A 23 3.09 8.68 1.08
C SER A 23 3.86 9.19 -0.13
N ASP A 24 5.18 9.03 -0.10
CA ASP A 24 5.99 9.12 -1.30
C ASP A 24 5.66 7.95 -2.24
N TRP A 25 6.06 8.11 -3.49
CA TRP A 25 5.94 7.04 -4.48
C TRP A 25 6.95 5.94 -4.21
N LEU A 26 6.50 4.69 -4.30
CA LEU A 26 7.35 3.50 -4.21
C LEU A 26 7.31 2.76 -5.53
N GLN A 27 8.47 2.52 -6.12
CA GLN A 27 8.55 1.71 -7.33
C GLN A 27 8.41 0.22 -7.00
N ILE A 28 7.54 -0.45 -7.74
CA ILE A 28 7.37 -1.91 -7.65
C ILE A 28 8.05 -2.51 -8.88
N ASP A 29 9.30 -2.87 -8.73
CA ASP A 29 10.10 -3.44 -9.81
C ASP A 29 10.06 -4.97 -9.81
N GLN A 30 10.62 -5.56 -10.86
CA GLN A 30 10.62 -7.03 -11.01
C GLN A 30 11.42 -7.71 -9.89
N ASP A 31 12.50 -7.11 -9.43
CA ASP A 31 13.29 -7.67 -8.33
C ASP A 31 12.45 -7.82 -7.06
N ARG A 32 11.68 -6.78 -6.72
CA ARG A 32 10.78 -6.82 -5.56
C ARG A 32 9.70 -7.88 -5.72
N ILE A 33 9.14 -7.99 -6.91
CA ILE A 33 8.12 -9.01 -7.23
C ILE A 33 8.71 -10.42 -7.08
N ASN A 34 9.91 -10.64 -7.59
CA ASN A 34 10.58 -11.93 -7.48
C ASN A 34 10.87 -12.31 -6.03
N LYS A 35 11.32 -11.36 -5.23
CA LYS A 35 11.56 -11.58 -3.80
C LYS A 35 10.29 -11.92 -3.05
N PHE A 36 9.20 -11.25 -3.38
CA PHE A 36 7.90 -11.56 -2.77
C PHE A 36 7.41 -12.94 -3.17
N ALA A 37 7.53 -13.30 -4.43
CA ALA A 37 7.18 -14.64 -4.92
C ALA A 37 7.95 -15.73 -4.19
N ASP A 38 9.24 -15.51 -3.96
CA ASP A 38 10.10 -16.43 -3.23
C ASP A 38 9.67 -16.55 -1.77
N ALA A 39 9.47 -15.41 -1.11
CA ALA A 39 9.11 -15.38 0.32
C ALA A 39 7.76 -16.02 0.60
N THR A 40 6.82 -15.92 -0.33
CA THR A 40 5.44 -16.39 -0.16
C THR A 40 5.15 -17.70 -0.90
N LEU A 41 6.12 -18.21 -1.65
CA LEU A 41 5.99 -19.44 -2.43
C LEU A 41 4.89 -19.34 -3.51
N ASP A 42 4.79 -18.17 -4.13
CA ASP A 42 3.85 -17.92 -5.22
C ASP A 42 4.59 -17.45 -6.48
N PRO A 43 5.19 -18.40 -7.23
CA PRO A 43 5.96 -18.08 -8.44
C PRO A 43 5.11 -18.19 -9.72
N GLN A 44 3.86 -17.80 -9.68
CA GLN A 44 3.01 -17.85 -10.86
C GLN A 44 3.62 -17.05 -12.00
N TRP A 45 3.52 -17.56 -13.22
CA TRP A 45 4.19 -16.98 -14.39
C TRP A 45 3.79 -15.52 -14.65
N ILE A 46 2.57 -15.13 -14.32
CA ILE A 46 2.11 -13.74 -14.54
C ILE A 46 2.90 -12.72 -13.71
N HIS A 47 3.60 -13.19 -12.67
CA HIS A 47 4.39 -12.32 -11.79
C HIS A 47 5.89 -12.43 -12.10
N VAL A 48 6.38 -13.59 -12.47
CA VAL A 48 7.83 -13.83 -12.49
C VAL A 48 8.41 -14.17 -13.86
N ASP A 49 7.62 -14.62 -14.81
CA ASP A 49 8.13 -15.00 -16.13
C ASP A 49 7.94 -13.85 -17.11
N VAL A 50 8.95 -13.00 -17.19
CA VAL A 50 8.93 -11.78 -18.01
C VAL A 50 8.70 -12.09 -19.49
N GLU A 51 9.40 -13.10 -20.03
CA GLU A 51 9.31 -13.43 -21.44
C GLU A 51 7.94 -14.00 -21.82
N ARG A 52 7.42 -14.89 -20.98
CA ARG A 52 6.08 -15.44 -21.18
C ARG A 52 5.01 -14.36 -21.06
N ALA A 53 5.16 -13.47 -20.10
CA ALA A 53 4.19 -12.39 -19.86
C ALA A 53 4.10 -11.43 -21.05
N LYS A 54 5.20 -11.16 -21.74
CA LYS A 54 5.20 -10.32 -22.94
C LYS A 54 4.27 -10.84 -24.01
N VAL A 55 4.16 -12.15 -24.13
CA VAL A 55 3.39 -12.82 -25.18
C VAL A 55 1.98 -13.18 -24.70
N GLU A 56 1.85 -13.75 -23.51
CA GLU A 56 0.61 -14.37 -23.06
C GLU A 56 -0.20 -13.51 -22.06
N SER A 57 0.42 -12.52 -21.41
CA SER A 57 -0.31 -11.65 -20.51
C SER A 57 -1.14 -10.63 -21.27
N PRO A 58 -2.40 -10.38 -20.86
CA PRO A 58 -3.20 -9.32 -21.47
C PRO A 58 -2.58 -7.93 -21.27
N TYR A 59 -1.63 -7.80 -20.32
CA TYR A 59 -0.93 -6.54 -20.06
C TYR A 59 0.41 -6.45 -20.78
N HIS A 60 0.83 -7.51 -21.49
CA HIS A 60 2.12 -7.64 -22.19
C HIS A 60 3.31 -7.41 -21.26
N SER A 61 3.13 -7.71 -20.00
CA SER A 61 4.13 -7.50 -18.95
C SER A 61 3.75 -8.34 -17.74
N THR A 62 4.72 -8.55 -16.85
CA THR A 62 4.42 -9.10 -15.53
C THR A 62 3.71 -8.06 -14.68
N ILE A 63 2.97 -8.54 -13.70
CA ILE A 63 2.26 -7.71 -12.74
C ILE A 63 2.63 -8.10 -11.31
N ALA A 64 2.55 -7.15 -10.40
CA ALA A 64 2.77 -7.43 -8.99
C ALA A 64 1.64 -8.29 -8.43
N HIS A 65 1.98 -9.14 -7.45
CA HIS A 65 0.95 -9.81 -6.66
C HIS A 65 0.10 -8.75 -5.95
N GLY A 66 -1.21 -8.94 -5.92
CA GLY A 66 -2.07 -8.06 -5.12
C GLY A 66 -1.62 -8.03 -3.66
N TYR A 67 -1.22 -9.19 -3.14
CA TYR A 67 -0.72 -9.29 -1.76
C TYR A 67 0.61 -8.55 -1.55
N LEU A 68 1.44 -8.38 -2.57
CA LEU A 68 2.63 -7.55 -2.46
C LEU A 68 2.24 -6.09 -2.24
N THR A 69 1.34 -5.57 -3.05
CA THR A 69 0.85 -4.20 -2.92
C THR A 69 0.24 -3.97 -1.54
N LEU A 70 -0.53 -4.94 -1.05
CA LEU A 70 -1.08 -4.89 0.30
C LEU A 70 0.02 -4.89 1.36
N SER A 71 1.07 -5.69 1.16
CA SER A 71 2.13 -5.87 2.15
C SER A 71 3.06 -4.66 2.30
N VAL A 72 3.12 -3.77 1.32
CA VAL A 72 3.92 -2.53 1.44
C VAL A 72 3.16 -1.39 2.11
N LEU A 73 1.87 -1.56 2.41
CA LEU A 73 1.06 -0.52 3.05
C LEU A 73 1.60 -0.08 4.41
N PRO A 74 2.05 -0.96 5.31
CA PRO A 74 2.63 -0.52 6.58
C PRO A 74 3.85 0.39 6.39
N TYR A 75 4.69 0.10 5.40
CA TYR A 75 5.84 0.94 5.08
C TYR A 75 5.39 2.33 4.61
N LEU A 76 4.41 2.39 3.71
CA LEU A 76 3.89 3.65 3.19
C LEU A 76 3.12 4.43 4.25
N TRP A 77 2.38 3.74 5.12
CA TRP A 77 1.66 4.33 6.23
C TRP A 77 2.59 5.06 7.20
N GLN A 78 3.75 4.48 7.48
CA GLN A 78 4.73 5.10 8.37
C GLN A 78 5.29 6.42 7.84
N GLN A 79 5.18 6.66 6.55
CA GLN A 79 5.60 7.93 5.94
C GLN A 79 4.56 9.04 6.15
N ILE A 80 3.31 8.66 6.38
CA ILE A 80 2.19 9.60 6.49
C ILE A 80 2.05 10.13 7.91
N ILE A 81 2.20 9.25 8.90
CA ILE A 81 1.82 9.55 10.27
C ILE A 81 2.85 9.01 11.27
N GLU A 82 3.03 9.76 12.33
CA GLU A 82 3.77 9.35 13.51
C GLU A 82 2.82 9.43 14.69
N VAL A 83 2.56 8.30 15.33
CA VAL A 83 1.70 8.23 16.51
C VAL A 83 2.56 7.98 17.72
N ASN A 84 2.62 8.94 18.63
CA ASN A 84 3.43 8.86 19.84
C ASN A 84 2.62 8.30 21.00
N ASN A 85 3.33 7.95 22.07
CA ASN A 85 2.74 7.41 23.31
C ASN A 85 2.03 6.07 23.11
N LEU A 86 2.53 5.28 22.15
CA LEU A 86 2.10 3.91 21.91
C LEU A 86 3.15 2.93 22.45
N LYS A 87 2.67 1.79 22.98
CA LYS A 87 3.55 0.67 23.31
C LYS A 87 3.81 -0.20 22.08
N MET A 88 2.78 -0.42 21.26
CA MET A 88 2.90 -1.14 20.01
C MET A 88 1.74 -0.81 19.08
N LEU A 89 1.96 -1.07 17.81
CA LEU A 89 0.97 -0.95 16.76
C LEU A 89 0.69 -2.33 16.20
N VAL A 90 -0.59 -2.70 16.14
CA VAL A 90 -1.00 -4.03 15.68
C VAL A 90 -2.02 -3.89 14.57
N ASN A 91 -1.81 -4.63 13.47
CA ASN A 91 -2.82 -4.75 12.44
C ASN A 91 -3.91 -5.68 12.92
N TYR A 92 -5.08 -5.13 13.17
CA TYR A 92 -6.21 -5.87 13.75
C TYR A 92 -6.97 -6.66 12.68
N GLY A 93 -7.15 -6.07 11.50
CA GLY A 93 -7.88 -6.73 10.42
C GLY A 93 -8.21 -5.78 9.29
N MET A 94 -9.01 -6.27 8.38
CA MET A 94 -9.51 -5.49 7.24
C MET A 94 -11.01 -5.75 7.10
N ASP A 95 -11.80 -4.68 6.96
CA ASP A 95 -13.24 -4.81 6.77
C ASP A 95 -13.59 -5.05 5.30
N LYS A 96 -12.93 -4.31 4.41
CA LYS A 96 -13.14 -4.42 2.97
C LYS A 96 -11.81 -4.28 2.25
N MET A 97 -11.61 -5.09 1.23
CA MET A 97 -10.41 -5.01 0.43
C MET A 97 -10.73 -5.45 -0.99
N LYS A 98 -10.25 -4.68 -1.94
CA LYS A 98 -10.39 -4.96 -3.36
C LYS A 98 -9.07 -4.79 -4.05
N PHE A 99 -8.71 -5.74 -4.87
CA PHE A 99 -7.65 -5.56 -5.85
C PHE A 99 -8.30 -5.00 -7.12
N GLY A 100 -8.13 -3.70 -7.34
CA GLY A 100 -8.68 -3.02 -8.51
C GLY A 100 -7.80 -3.22 -9.74
N GLN A 101 -7.08 -2.18 -10.11
CA GLN A 101 -6.17 -2.26 -11.24
C GLN A 101 -4.91 -3.04 -10.90
N PRO A 102 -4.37 -3.84 -11.86
CA PRO A 102 -3.08 -4.50 -11.65
C PRO A 102 -1.95 -3.49 -11.62
N VAL A 103 -0.95 -3.78 -10.79
CA VAL A 103 0.28 -3.00 -10.73
C VAL A 103 1.29 -3.64 -11.67
N ILE A 104 1.47 -3.03 -12.83
CA ILE A 104 2.43 -3.52 -13.84
C ILE A 104 3.85 -3.32 -13.30
N THR A 105 4.73 -4.29 -13.54
CA THR A 105 6.13 -4.18 -13.12
C THR A 105 6.73 -2.85 -13.56
N GLY A 106 7.49 -2.21 -12.66
CA GLY A 106 8.08 -0.90 -12.91
C GLY A 106 7.19 0.28 -12.56
N SER A 107 5.91 0.05 -12.28
CA SER A 107 5.00 1.13 -11.84
C SER A 107 5.38 1.63 -10.46
N ARG A 108 4.95 2.83 -10.15
CA ARG A 108 5.03 3.40 -8.80
C ARG A 108 3.67 3.36 -8.14
N VAL A 109 3.66 3.14 -6.85
CA VAL A 109 2.43 3.19 -6.03
C VAL A 109 2.60 4.20 -4.91
N ARG A 110 1.49 4.78 -4.50
CA ARG A 110 1.43 5.73 -3.39
C ARG A 110 0.17 5.48 -2.59
N LEU A 111 0.30 5.59 -1.27
CA LEU A 111 -0.83 5.45 -0.37
C LEU A 111 -1.43 6.81 -0.06
N VAL A 112 -2.76 6.90 -0.14
CA VAL A 112 -3.55 8.01 0.39
C VAL A 112 -4.40 7.46 1.52
N ALA A 113 -4.32 8.07 2.70
CA ALA A 113 -4.98 7.56 3.90
C ALA A 113 -5.98 8.56 4.44
N THR A 114 -7.14 8.07 4.81
CA THR A 114 -8.24 8.86 5.41
C THR A 114 -8.69 8.18 6.70
N LEU A 115 -8.88 8.93 7.77
CA LEU A 115 -9.40 8.40 9.01
C LEU A 115 -10.90 8.19 8.89
N HIS A 116 -11.33 6.94 8.84
CA HIS A 116 -12.73 6.57 8.65
C HIS A 116 -13.47 6.44 9.98
N ASP A 117 -12.83 5.84 10.98
CA ASP A 117 -13.41 5.65 12.31
C ASP A 117 -12.32 5.59 13.36
N ILE A 118 -12.67 5.95 14.58
CA ILE A 118 -11.77 5.88 15.72
C ILE A 118 -12.57 5.61 16.99
N GLN A 119 -12.09 4.70 17.81
CA GLN A 119 -12.74 4.31 19.05
C GLN A 119 -11.71 4.13 20.16
N ASN A 120 -12.08 4.54 21.36
CA ASN A 120 -11.32 4.22 22.56
C ASN A 120 -12.01 3.05 23.26
N ILE A 121 -11.35 1.90 23.24
CA ILE A 121 -11.87 0.67 23.86
C ILE A 121 -10.98 0.35 25.06
N ARG A 122 -11.37 0.86 26.23
CA ARG A 122 -10.64 0.60 27.50
C ARG A 122 -9.16 0.97 27.41
N GLY A 123 -8.87 2.16 26.86
CA GLY A 123 -7.50 2.63 26.69
C GLY A 123 -6.79 2.15 25.44
N ILE A 124 -7.43 1.30 24.63
CA ILE A 124 -6.92 0.88 23.34
C ILE A 124 -7.54 1.75 22.26
N CYS A 125 -6.70 2.44 21.51
CA CYS A 125 -7.13 3.21 20.35
C CYS A 125 -7.32 2.30 19.16
N LYS A 126 -8.56 2.09 18.74
CA LYS A 126 -8.88 1.32 17.54
C LYS A 126 -9.25 2.29 16.43
N THR A 127 -8.48 2.27 15.35
CA THR A 127 -8.75 3.11 14.18
C THR A 127 -9.15 2.25 12.99
N SER A 128 -10.04 2.81 12.17
CA SER A 128 -10.32 2.29 10.84
C SER A 128 -9.83 3.32 9.84
N ILE A 129 -8.85 2.94 9.05
CA ILE A 129 -8.23 3.83 8.07
C ILE A 129 -8.61 3.36 6.67
N LYS A 130 -9.12 4.30 5.87
CA LYS A 130 -9.34 4.03 4.46
C LYS A 130 -8.04 4.25 3.71
N PHE A 131 -7.57 3.20 3.05
CA PHE A 131 -6.36 3.23 2.22
C PHE A 131 -6.76 3.19 0.76
N ASP A 132 -6.33 4.22 0.02
CA ASP A 132 -6.43 4.24 -1.43
C ASP A 132 -5.03 4.17 -2.01
N ILE A 133 -4.81 3.23 -2.93
CA ILE A 133 -3.54 3.09 -3.62
C ILE A 133 -3.66 3.77 -4.98
N GLU A 134 -2.81 4.76 -5.19
CA GLU A 134 -2.65 5.40 -6.50
C GLU A 134 -1.50 4.73 -7.24
N ILE A 135 -1.68 4.52 -8.53
CA ILE A 135 -0.71 3.86 -9.40
C ILE A 135 -0.27 4.83 -10.47
N CYS A 136 1.05 5.01 -10.61
CA CYS A 136 1.65 5.78 -11.69
C CYS A 136 2.48 4.84 -12.55
N LEU A 137 2.05 4.64 -13.78
CA LEU A 137 2.84 3.90 -14.76
C LEU A 137 4.04 4.74 -15.18
N LEU A 138 5.24 4.19 -14.94
CA LEU A 138 6.43 4.76 -15.52
C LEU A 138 6.47 4.35 -16.99
N TYR A 139 5.86 5.16 -17.80
CA TYR A 139 5.79 4.92 -19.21
C TYR A 139 7.03 5.48 -19.86
N THR A 140 7.93 4.61 -20.28
CA THR A 140 9.19 5.01 -20.92
C THR A 140 9.17 4.82 -22.42
N SER A 141 8.20 4.10 -22.93
CA SER A 141 8.05 3.97 -24.37
C SER A 141 7.56 5.27 -24.95
N PRO A 142 8.20 5.81 -25.99
CA PRO A 142 7.57 6.90 -26.71
C PRO A 142 6.25 6.33 -27.22
N SER A 143 5.19 6.90 -26.74
CA SER A 143 3.90 6.57 -27.28
C SER A 143 3.95 6.83 -28.77
N PRO A 144 3.61 5.84 -29.59
CA PRO A 144 3.44 6.15 -30.98
C PRO A 144 2.39 7.22 -31.15
#